data_a6fc9f472e619036778976b266852ea3
#
_entry.id   a6fc9f472e619036778976b266852ea3
#
_cell.length_a   1.000
_cell.length_b   1.000
_cell.length_c   1.000
_cell.angle_alpha   90.00
_cell.angle_beta   90.00
_cell.angle_gamma   90.00
#
_symmetry.space_group_name_H-M   'P 1'
#
loop_
_entity.id
_entity.type
_entity.pdbx_description
1 polymer ?
#
loop_
_entity_poly.entity_id
_entity_poly.type
_entity_poly.pdbx_seq_one_letter_code
_entity_poly.pdbx_strand_id
1 'polypeptide(L)'
;MSTKYFFPIAMGGFFIFYVSFMLRQPSFNFQEGDIFFQDLDCGPPCEAIEAVTQGYKGSNLSHCAIITQVGPNLKTTKLIEAIGETVTETTLEEFLNRSNKVLVGRLKKEHTELIPMALQHIKDNLLGKPYDFIFDITDDTYYCSEIIYEGLQFADNDQQIMQLNPMTFNKPGTDTPFIHWIEYYKELNHEIPEGELGLNPGGMSRSEGLNIIYMFEKPSGYIN
;
A
#
# COMPACT_ATOMS: atom_id res chain seq x y z
N MET A 1 78.73 14.73 25.29
CA MET A 1 77.71 13.93 25.98
C MET A 1 76.32 14.51 25.62
N SER A 2 75.63 13.87 24.70
CA SER A 2 74.32 14.33 24.25
C SER A 2 73.31 13.20 24.46
N THR A 3 72.44 13.41 25.43
CA THR A 3 71.38 12.45 25.83
C THR A 3 70.21 12.59 24.92
N LYS A 4 69.92 11.61 24.06
CA LYS A 4 68.73 11.54 23.23
C LYS A 4 67.57 10.95 24.04
N TYR A 5 66.54 11.75 24.22
CA TYR A 5 65.28 11.28 24.80
C TYR A 5 64.41 10.66 23.67
N PHE A 6 64.09 9.36 23.81
CA PHE A 6 63.16 8.64 23.02
C PHE A 6 61.75 8.85 23.62
N PHE A 7 60.84 9.46 22.87
CA PHE A 7 59.42 9.48 23.20
C PHE A 7 58.72 8.28 22.52
N PRO A 8 57.97 7.45 23.22
CA PRO A 8 57.15 6.43 22.57
C PRO A 8 55.87 7.07 21.99
N ILE A 9 55.68 6.89 20.69
CA ILE A 9 54.41 7.23 20.01
C ILE A 9 53.39 6.20 20.44
N ALA A 10 52.42 6.62 21.26
CA ALA A 10 51.23 5.84 21.55
C ALA A 10 50.32 5.80 20.29
N MET A 11 50.30 4.65 19.61
CA MET A 11 49.30 4.35 18.59
C MET A 11 47.95 4.17 19.29
N GLY A 12 47.18 5.26 19.39
CA GLY A 12 45.76 5.23 19.75
C GLY A 12 44.98 4.58 18.64
N GLY A 13 44.63 3.31 18.79
CA GLY A 13 43.72 2.63 17.89
C GLY A 13 42.33 3.28 17.99
N PHE A 14 41.93 3.99 16.96
CA PHE A 14 40.53 4.39 16.76
C PHE A 14 39.72 3.12 16.46
N PHE A 15 39.09 2.56 17.48
CA PHE A 15 37.99 1.61 17.28
C PHE A 15 36.81 2.38 16.74
N ILE A 16 36.63 2.40 15.41
CA ILE A 16 35.41 2.82 14.78
C ILE A 16 34.38 1.74 15.11
N PHE A 17 33.52 2.01 16.10
CA PHE A 17 32.30 1.26 16.30
C PHE A 17 31.40 1.53 15.11
N TYR A 18 31.43 0.67 14.10
CA TYR A 18 30.37 0.54 13.13
C TYR A 18 29.14 0.00 13.90
N VAL A 19 28.32 0.91 14.40
CA VAL A 19 26.97 0.57 14.83
C VAL A 19 26.22 0.24 13.55
N SER A 20 26.26 -1.03 13.16
CA SER A 20 25.36 -1.59 12.16
C SER A 20 23.96 -1.41 12.74
N PHE A 21 23.25 -0.39 12.29
CA PHE A 21 21.83 -0.25 12.51
C PHE A 21 21.19 -1.37 11.69
N MET A 22 21.23 -2.58 12.23
CA MET A 22 20.42 -3.68 11.72
C MET A 22 18.98 -3.18 11.86
N LEU A 23 18.37 -2.80 10.74
CA LEU A 23 16.93 -2.70 10.64
C LEU A 23 16.39 -4.02 11.20
N ARG A 24 15.87 -3.96 12.40
CA ARG A 24 15.31 -5.11 13.10
C ARG A 24 14.18 -5.57 12.21
N GLN A 25 14.36 -6.70 11.52
CA GLN A 25 13.30 -7.34 10.76
C GLN A 25 12.08 -7.39 11.67
N PRO A 26 10.91 -6.92 11.23
CA PRO A 26 9.72 -7.03 12.06
C PRO A 26 9.57 -8.51 12.42
N SER A 27 9.40 -8.81 13.71
CA SER A 27 9.21 -10.18 14.22
C SER A 27 7.86 -10.76 13.79
N PHE A 28 7.20 -10.10 12.83
CA PHE A 28 5.90 -10.49 12.31
C PHE A 28 6.08 -11.46 11.12
N ASN A 29 5.28 -12.52 11.12
CA ASN A 29 5.32 -13.53 10.07
C ASN A 29 4.31 -13.18 8.96
N PHE A 30 4.80 -12.50 7.92
CA PHE A 30 4.00 -12.20 6.72
C PHE A 30 3.63 -13.48 5.97
N GLN A 31 2.52 -13.42 5.24
CA GLN A 31 2.02 -14.50 4.40
C GLN A 31 1.66 -13.96 3.01
N GLU A 32 1.70 -14.82 2.02
CA GLU A 32 1.12 -14.52 0.72
C GLU A 32 -0.37 -14.21 0.88
N GLY A 33 -0.83 -13.17 0.19
CA GLY A 33 -2.19 -12.64 0.35
C GLY A 33 -2.36 -11.59 1.48
N ASP A 34 -1.32 -11.28 2.27
CA ASP A 34 -1.38 -10.13 3.16
C ASP A 34 -1.48 -8.83 2.34
N ILE A 35 -2.43 -7.98 2.71
CA ILE A 35 -2.72 -6.71 2.05
C ILE A 35 -2.12 -5.57 2.88
N PHE A 36 -1.34 -4.74 2.25
CA PHE A 36 -0.69 -3.58 2.86
C PHE A 36 -1.46 -2.33 2.49
N PHE A 37 -1.93 -1.60 3.49
CA PHE A 37 -2.63 -0.33 3.36
C PHE A 37 -1.72 0.79 3.83
N GLN A 38 -1.38 1.71 2.95
CA GLN A 38 -0.37 2.75 3.18
C GLN A 38 -1.01 4.14 3.25
N ASP A 39 -0.64 4.89 4.28
CA ASP A 39 -0.81 6.34 4.36
C ASP A 39 0.36 6.96 3.56
N LEU A 40 0.11 7.29 2.31
CA LEU A 40 1.10 7.81 1.38
C LEU A 40 0.92 9.31 1.22
N ASP A 41 1.93 10.09 1.62
CA ASP A 41 1.95 11.55 1.53
C ASP A 41 2.26 11.99 0.09
N CYS A 42 1.30 11.83 -0.84
CA CYS A 42 1.48 12.22 -2.24
C CYS A 42 0.88 13.60 -2.59
N GLY A 43 0.53 14.39 -1.56
CA GLY A 43 -0.09 15.71 -1.72
C GLY A 43 -1.59 15.64 -2.03
N PRO A 44 -2.13 16.61 -2.82
CA PRO A 44 -3.57 16.77 -3.00
C PRO A 44 -4.37 15.54 -3.45
N PRO A 45 -3.85 14.63 -4.30
CA PRO A 45 -4.55 13.39 -4.64
C PRO A 45 -4.78 12.50 -3.42
N CYS A 46 -3.73 12.25 -2.62
CA CYS A 46 -3.82 11.43 -1.42
C CYS A 46 -4.75 12.06 -0.38
N GLU A 47 -4.62 13.35 -0.13
CA GLU A 47 -5.49 14.11 0.78
C GLU A 47 -6.97 14.01 0.39
N ALA A 48 -7.28 14.08 -0.91
CA ALA A 48 -8.65 13.97 -1.41
C ALA A 48 -9.22 12.55 -1.27
N ILE A 49 -8.43 11.51 -1.53
CA ILE A 49 -8.83 10.12 -1.32
C ILE A 49 -9.12 9.85 0.17
N GLU A 50 -8.23 10.30 1.04
CA GLU A 50 -8.33 10.10 2.49
C GLU A 50 -9.50 10.87 3.12
N ALA A 51 -9.81 12.06 2.58
CA ALA A 51 -10.88 12.91 3.11
C ALA A 51 -12.28 12.33 2.87
N VAL A 52 -12.48 11.55 1.81
CA VAL A 52 -13.80 10.97 1.47
C VAL A 52 -14.06 9.61 2.08
N THR A 53 -12.99 8.90 2.51
CA THR A 53 -13.15 7.57 3.08
C THR A 53 -12.16 7.31 4.20
N GLN A 54 -12.66 7.28 5.43
CA GLN A 54 -11.85 6.85 6.57
C GLN A 54 -11.54 5.36 6.51
N GLY A 55 -10.29 5.00 6.77
CA GLY A 55 -9.85 3.64 6.91
C GLY A 55 -10.17 3.01 8.28
N TYR A 56 -9.58 1.85 8.51
CA TYR A 56 -9.70 1.14 9.78
C TYR A 56 -9.31 2.03 10.96
N LYS A 57 -10.19 2.13 11.95
CA LYS A 57 -10.03 3.02 13.12
C LYS A 57 -9.73 4.49 12.76
N GLY A 58 -10.31 5.00 11.71
CA GLY A 58 -10.16 6.39 11.30
C GLY A 58 -8.85 6.72 10.59
N SER A 59 -8.04 5.72 10.24
CA SER A 59 -6.76 5.95 9.54
C SER A 59 -6.95 6.52 8.14
N ASN A 60 -6.05 7.40 7.77
CA ASN A 60 -5.89 7.90 6.41
C ASN A 60 -5.10 6.89 5.61
N LEU A 61 -5.68 6.38 4.53
CA LEU A 61 -5.06 5.34 3.69
C LEU A 61 -5.34 5.69 2.23
N SER A 62 -4.30 5.89 1.46
CA SER A 62 -4.37 6.35 0.07
C SER A 62 -3.79 5.36 -0.95
N HIS A 63 -3.10 4.32 -0.49
CA HIS A 63 -2.50 3.31 -1.36
C HIS A 63 -2.58 1.91 -0.75
N CYS A 64 -2.53 0.87 -1.61
CA CYS A 64 -2.44 -0.52 -1.15
C CYS A 64 -1.70 -1.42 -2.13
N ALA A 65 -1.21 -2.55 -1.60
CA ALA A 65 -0.53 -3.61 -2.31
C ALA A 65 -0.84 -4.97 -1.67
N ILE A 66 -0.58 -6.06 -2.39
CA ILE A 66 -0.77 -7.43 -1.89
C ILE A 66 0.52 -8.23 -1.99
N ILE A 67 0.91 -8.95 -0.91
CA ILE A 67 2.06 -9.85 -0.95
C ILE A 67 1.79 -11.03 -1.88
N THR A 68 2.70 -11.24 -2.82
CA THR A 68 2.65 -12.34 -3.79
C THR A 68 3.74 -13.38 -3.59
N GLN A 69 4.77 -13.05 -2.79
CA GLN A 69 5.84 -13.96 -2.42
C GLN A 69 6.50 -13.51 -1.12
N VAL A 70 6.61 -14.40 -0.16
CA VAL A 70 7.35 -14.15 1.08
C VAL A 70 8.79 -14.61 0.92
N GLY A 71 9.73 -13.69 1.07
CA GLY A 71 11.16 -13.95 1.09
C GLY A 71 11.73 -13.88 2.52
N PRO A 72 13.01 -14.26 2.70
CA PRO A 72 13.68 -14.22 4.00
C PRO A 72 13.93 -12.82 4.55
N ASN A 73 13.71 -11.77 3.77
CA ASN A 73 13.88 -10.36 4.16
C ASN A 73 13.03 -9.43 3.29
N LEU A 74 13.02 -8.13 3.62
CA LEU A 74 12.22 -7.12 2.92
C LEU A 74 12.58 -6.97 1.43
N LYS A 75 13.86 -7.19 1.06
CA LYS A 75 14.34 -7.09 -0.34
C LYS A 75 13.88 -8.25 -1.22
N THR A 76 13.53 -9.36 -0.61
CA THR A 76 13.14 -10.59 -1.31
C THR A 76 11.68 -10.93 -1.13
N THR A 77 10.96 -10.24 -0.24
CA THR A 77 9.51 -10.29 -0.15
C THR A 77 8.92 -9.40 -1.23
N LYS A 78 7.99 -9.94 -2.03
CA LYS A 78 7.40 -9.28 -3.20
C LYS A 78 5.93 -8.97 -2.99
N LEU A 79 5.54 -7.80 -3.49
CA LEU A 79 4.14 -7.36 -3.58
C LEU A 79 3.81 -7.06 -5.04
N ILE A 80 2.52 -7.08 -5.37
CA ILE A 80 2.01 -6.46 -6.59
C ILE A 80 1.14 -5.27 -6.19
N GLU A 81 1.31 -4.17 -6.92
CA GLU A 81 0.59 -2.91 -6.74
C GLU A 81 0.37 -2.24 -8.09
N ALA A 82 -0.69 -1.45 -8.22
CA ALA A 82 -0.82 -0.51 -9.33
C ALA A 82 -0.30 0.85 -8.86
N ILE A 83 0.80 1.32 -9.46
CA ILE A 83 1.46 2.58 -9.11
C ILE A 83 2.20 3.15 -10.33
N GLY A 84 2.26 4.48 -10.42
CA GLY A 84 2.84 5.14 -11.59
C GLY A 84 1.99 4.92 -12.84
N GLU A 85 2.49 4.15 -13.80
CA GLU A 85 1.79 3.93 -15.07
C GLU A 85 1.25 2.50 -15.25
N THR A 86 1.61 1.57 -14.35
CA THR A 86 1.29 0.15 -14.54
C THR A 86 1.04 -0.61 -13.24
N VAL A 87 0.41 -1.78 -13.37
CA VAL A 87 0.45 -2.83 -12.34
C VAL A 87 1.84 -3.46 -12.35
N THR A 88 2.55 -3.41 -11.23
CA THR A 88 3.96 -3.79 -11.15
C THR A 88 4.28 -4.62 -9.92
N GLU A 89 5.36 -5.40 -9.99
CA GLU A 89 5.93 -6.08 -8.82
C GLU A 89 6.99 -5.20 -8.17
N THR A 90 6.88 -4.99 -6.85
CA THR A 90 7.84 -4.26 -6.05
C THR A 90 8.31 -5.11 -4.88
N THR A 91 9.44 -4.74 -4.27
CA THR A 91 9.88 -5.34 -3.01
C THR A 91 9.17 -4.67 -1.83
N LEU A 92 9.02 -5.40 -0.73
CA LEU A 92 8.48 -4.82 0.51
C LEU A 92 9.38 -3.67 1.03
N GLU A 93 10.70 -3.72 0.77
CA GLU A 93 11.60 -2.62 1.08
C GLU A 93 11.26 -1.36 0.28
N GLU A 94 11.06 -1.47 -1.04
CA GLU A 94 10.68 -0.34 -1.91
C GLU A 94 9.32 0.23 -1.50
N PHE A 95 8.35 -0.62 -1.20
CA PHE A 95 7.03 -0.19 -0.72
C PHE A 95 7.14 0.62 0.57
N LEU A 96 7.85 0.11 1.59
CA LEU A 96 8.00 0.77 2.89
C LEU A 96 8.88 2.03 2.83
N ASN A 97 9.78 2.15 1.83
CA ASN A 97 10.59 3.34 1.65
C ASN A 97 9.77 4.58 1.20
N ARG A 98 8.59 4.39 0.62
CA ARG A 98 7.67 5.49 0.27
C ARG A 98 6.96 6.04 1.50
N SER A 99 6.48 5.16 2.37
CA SER A 99 5.94 5.47 3.68
C SER A 99 5.90 4.18 4.53
N ASN A 100 6.28 4.27 5.79
CA ASN A 100 6.17 3.17 6.76
C ASN A 100 4.93 3.28 7.67
N LYS A 101 4.06 4.27 7.42
CA LYS A 101 2.73 4.38 8.02
C LYS A 101 1.79 3.37 7.33
N VAL A 102 1.84 2.13 7.77
CA VAL A 102 1.20 1.00 7.08
C VAL A 102 0.44 0.12 8.06
N LEU A 103 -0.79 -0.21 7.68
CA LEU A 103 -1.57 -1.31 8.28
C LEU A 103 -1.47 -2.54 7.39
N VAL A 104 -1.41 -3.72 8.00
CA VAL A 104 -1.42 -5.00 7.29
C VAL A 104 -2.73 -5.72 7.59
N GLY A 105 -3.49 -5.98 6.55
CA GLY A 105 -4.70 -6.79 6.58
C GLY A 105 -4.43 -8.21 6.12
N ARG A 106 -5.13 -9.17 6.69
CA ARG A 106 -5.13 -10.58 6.28
C ARG A 106 -6.56 -11.06 6.14
N LEU A 107 -6.86 -11.82 5.10
CA LEU A 107 -8.15 -12.45 4.95
C LEU A 107 -8.46 -13.31 6.19
N LYS A 108 -9.71 -13.30 6.63
CA LYS A 108 -10.19 -14.20 7.66
C LYS A 108 -10.02 -15.65 7.21
N LYS A 109 -9.91 -16.55 8.19
CA LYS A 109 -9.59 -17.97 7.96
C LYS A 109 -10.51 -18.63 6.94
N GLU A 110 -11.78 -18.27 6.94
CA GLU A 110 -12.82 -18.79 6.04
C GLU A 110 -12.61 -18.42 4.57
N HIS A 111 -11.74 -17.44 4.27
CA HIS A 111 -11.47 -16.95 2.93
C HIS A 111 -10.03 -17.24 2.44
N THR A 112 -9.19 -17.85 3.29
CA THR A 112 -7.77 -18.05 2.95
C THR A 112 -7.54 -19.03 1.81
N GLU A 113 -8.48 -19.90 1.52
CA GLU A 113 -8.44 -20.84 0.39
C GLU A 113 -8.51 -20.15 -0.98
N LEU A 114 -8.98 -18.90 -1.02
CA LEU A 114 -9.07 -18.11 -2.24
C LEU A 114 -7.72 -17.51 -2.66
N ILE A 115 -6.79 -17.33 -1.71
CA ILE A 115 -5.52 -16.63 -1.94
C ILE A 115 -4.72 -17.20 -3.11
N PRO A 116 -4.50 -18.52 -3.24
CA PRO A 116 -3.68 -19.03 -4.34
C PRO A 116 -4.26 -18.68 -5.71
N MET A 117 -5.58 -18.79 -5.89
CA MET A 117 -6.27 -18.49 -7.15
C MET A 117 -6.27 -16.99 -7.43
N ALA A 118 -6.53 -16.16 -6.41
CA ALA A 118 -6.49 -14.71 -6.53
C ALA A 118 -5.11 -14.20 -6.95
N LEU A 119 -4.05 -14.66 -6.28
CA LEU A 119 -2.68 -14.29 -6.61
C LEU A 119 -2.24 -14.78 -7.97
N GLN A 120 -2.67 -15.98 -8.38
CA GLN A 120 -2.38 -16.49 -9.72
C GLN A 120 -3.05 -15.62 -10.79
N HIS A 121 -4.32 -15.24 -10.59
CA HIS A 121 -5.04 -14.35 -11.50
C HIS A 121 -4.34 -12.99 -11.64
N ILE A 122 -3.98 -12.37 -10.50
CA ILE A 122 -3.27 -11.08 -10.50
C ILE A 122 -1.95 -11.17 -11.28
N LYS A 123 -1.15 -12.22 -11.05
CA LYS A 123 0.14 -12.42 -11.72
C LYS A 123 0.01 -12.65 -13.23
N ASP A 124 -0.96 -13.46 -13.64
CA ASP A 124 -1.07 -13.90 -15.03
C ASP A 124 -1.83 -12.91 -15.91
N ASN A 125 -2.78 -12.16 -15.34
CA ASN A 125 -3.72 -11.37 -16.13
C ASN A 125 -3.60 -9.85 -15.86
N LEU A 126 -3.18 -9.43 -14.67
CA LEU A 126 -3.15 -8.00 -14.32
C LEU A 126 -1.76 -7.40 -14.32
N LEU A 127 -0.71 -8.18 -14.04
CA LEU A 127 0.67 -7.69 -14.01
C LEU A 127 1.08 -7.11 -15.38
N GLY A 128 1.57 -5.87 -15.38
CA GLY A 128 1.93 -5.14 -16.60
C GLY A 128 0.79 -4.40 -17.28
N LYS A 129 -0.46 -4.53 -16.80
CA LYS A 129 -1.58 -3.74 -17.30
C LYS A 129 -1.39 -2.26 -16.97
N PRO A 130 -1.96 -1.34 -17.78
CA PRO A 130 -1.87 0.08 -17.52
C PRO A 130 -2.55 0.47 -16.19
N TYR A 131 -2.08 1.59 -15.60
CA TYR A 131 -2.75 2.19 -14.46
C TYR A 131 -4.05 2.86 -14.91
N ASP A 132 -5.13 2.63 -14.18
CA ASP A 132 -6.40 3.32 -14.40
C ASP A 132 -6.40 4.72 -13.76
N PHE A 133 -6.33 5.74 -14.61
CA PHE A 133 -6.37 7.14 -14.19
C PHE A 133 -7.79 7.71 -14.10
N ILE A 134 -8.81 6.99 -14.58
CA ILE A 134 -10.19 7.47 -14.55
C ILE A 134 -11.05 6.78 -13.51
N PHE A 135 -10.50 5.72 -12.86
CA PHE A 135 -11.17 4.92 -11.83
C PHE A 135 -12.46 4.24 -12.32
N ASP A 136 -12.40 3.63 -13.51
CA ASP A 136 -13.49 2.87 -14.13
C ASP A 136 -13.24 1.36 -14.05
N ILE A 137 -13.90 0.68 -13.13
CA ILE A 137 -13.75 -0.77 -12.90
C ILE A 137 -14.26 -1.64 -14.07
N THR A 138 -14.71 -1.05 -15.17
CA THR A 138 -15.27 -1.79 -16.31
C THR A 138 -14.32 -1.89 -17.49
N ASP A 139 -13.16 -1.23 -17.43
CA ASP A 139 -12.17 -1.24 -18.50
C ASP A 139 -11.02 -2.24 -18.25
N ASP A 140 -9.96 -2.21 -19.05
CA ASP A 140 -8.81 -3.12 -18.93
C ASP A 140 -7.56 -2.39 -18.37
N THR A 141 -7.81 -1.40 -17.48
CA THR A 141 -6.79 -0.67 -16.73
C THR A 141 -7.10 -0.80 -15.23
N TYR A 142 -6.14 -0.61 -14.34
CA TYR A 142 -6.33 -0.98 -12.94
C TYR A 142 -5.68 0.01 -11.98
N TYR A 143 -6.41 0.49 -10.97
CA TYR A 143 -5.84 1.24 -9.85
C TYR A 143 -5.54 0.34 -8.63
N CYS A 144 -4.90 0.87 -7.60
CA CYS A 144 -4.25 0.07 -6.55
C CYS A 144 -5.20 -0.89 -5.80
N SER A 145 -6.39 -0.45 -5.42
CA SER A 145 -7.35 -1.31 -4.71
C SER A 145 -8.10 -2.24 -5.65
N GLU A 146 -8.24 -1.87 -6.91
CA GLU A 146 -8.94 -2.67 -7.90
C GLU A 146 -8.24 -3.98 -8.22
N ILE A 147 -6.90 -4.00 -8.34
CA ILE A 147 -6.17 -5.25 -8.59
C ILE A 147 -6.42 -6.31 -7.52
N ILE A 148 -6.61 -5.87 -6.27
CA ILE A 148 -6.88 -6.78 -5.15
C ILE A 148 -8.33 -7.24 -5.22
N TYR A 149 -9.24 -6.33 -5.53
CA TYR A 149 -10.66 -6.65 -5.75
C TYR A 149 -10.82 -7.67 -6.86
N GLU A 150 -10.26 -7.41 -8.05
CA GLU A 150 -10.34 -8.30 -9.22
C GLU A 150 -9.78 -9.69 -8.92
N GLY A 151 -8.62 -9.77 -8.27
CA GLY A 151 -8.04 -11.06 -7.88
C GLY A 151 -8.95 -11.87 -6.96
N LEU A 152 -9.52 -11.23 -5.93
CA LEU A 152 -10.41 -11.88 -4.99
C LEU A 152 -11.78 -12.21 -5.62
N GLN A 153 -12.33 -11.32 -6.44
CA GLN A 153 -13.58 -11.53 -7.17
C GLN A 153 -13.49 -12.74 -8.10
N PHE A 154 -12.38 -12.85 -8.84
CA PHE A 154 -12.11 -14.01 -9.70
C PHE A 154 -12.06 -15.32 -8.92
N ALA A 155 -11.47 -15.32 -7.72
CA ALA A 155 -11.32 -16.52 -6.90
C ALA A 155 -12.60 -16.93 -6.16
N ASP A 156 -13.47 -15.98 -5.87
CA ASP A 156 -14.62 -16.12 -4.97
C ASP A 156 -15.93 -16.48 -5.69
N ASN A 157 -15.96 -16.56 -7.03
CA ASN A 157 -17.16 -16.79 -7.81
C ASN A 157 -18.36 -15.92 -7.33
N ASP A 158 -18.14 -14.62 -7.19
CA ASP A 158 -19.15 -13.60 -6.84
C ASP A 158 -19.64 -13.52 -5.37
N GLN A 159 -18.95 -14.08 -4.39
CA GLN A 159 -19.34 -13.94 -2.97
C GLN A 159 -18.94 -12.61 -2.31
N GLN A 160 -18.27 -11.72 -3.02
CA GLN A 160 -17.98 -10.33 -2.63
C GLN A 160 -17.37 -10.12 -1.23
N ILE A 161 -16.17 -10.68 -1.02
CA ILE A 161 -15.38 -10.38 0.20
C ILE A 161 -15.10 -8.88 0.31
N MET A 162 -14.90 -8.21 -0.84
CA MET A 162 -14.77 -6.77 -0.96
C MET A 162 -15.99 -6.20 -1.68
N GLN A 163 -16.59 -5.16 -1.12
CA GLN A 163 -17.76 -4.53 -1.72
C GLN A 163 -17.37 -3.26 -2.47
N LEU A 164 -17.88 -3.12 -3.68
CA LEU A 164 -17.87 -1.86 -4.39
C LEU A 164 -18.90 -0.90 -3.77
N ASN A 165 -18.52 0.38 -3.73
CA ASN A 165 -19.39 1.43 -3.22
C ASN A 165 -19.44 2.59 -4.21
N PRO A 166 -20.53 3.37 -4.26
CA PRO A 166 -20.52 4.63 -5.00
C PRO A 166 -19.36 5.51 -4.54
N MET A 167 -18.49 5.86 -5.46
CA MET A 167 -17.36 6.76 -5.19
C MET A 167 -17.84 8.19 -5.04
N THR A 168 -17.14 8.98 -4.25
CA THR A 168 -17.35 10.42 -4.19
C THR A 168 -16.04 11.18 -4.31
N PHE A 169 -16.07 12.22 -5.09
CA PHE A 169 -14.98 13.18 -5.33
C PHE A 169 -15.30 14.53 -4.68
N ASN A 170 -16.44 14.61 -4.01
CA ASN A 170 -16.94 15.80 -3.35
C ASN A 170 -16.30 16.01 -1.97
N LYS A 171 -16.16 17.27 -1.59
CA LYS A 171 -15.77 17.65 -0.22
C LYS A 171 -16.82 17.12 0.76
N PRO A 172 -16.41 16.56 1.90
CA PRO A 172 -17.33 16.00 2.89
C PRO A 172 -18.48 16.96 3.25
N GLY A 173 -19.71 16.47 3.14
CA GLY A 173 -20.92 17.23 3.44
C GLY A 173 -21.32 18.30 2.41
N THR A 174 -20.78 18.23 1.21
CA THR A 174 -21.13 19.15 0.10
C THR A 174 -21.34 18.38 -1.20
N ASP A 175 -21.95 19.03 -2.21
CA ASP A 175 -22.04 18.53 -3.58
C ASP A 175 -20.96 19.18 -4.48
N THR A 176 -19.83 19.58 -3.92
CA THR A 176 -18.77 20.29 -4.64
C THR A 176 -17.50 19.45 -4.64
N PRO A 177 -16.99 19.05 -5.82
CA PRO A 177 -15.75 18.31 -5.91
C PRO A 177 -14.55 19.06 -5.32
N PHE A 178 -13.54 18.33 -4.86
CA PHE A 178 -12.26 18.93 -4.56
C PHE A 178 -11.66 19.58 -5.79
N ILE A 179 -11.04 20.75 -5.63
CA ILE A 179 -10.43 21.48 -6.74
C ILE A 179 -9.43 20.62 -7.50
N HIS A 180 -8.68 19.77 -6.78
CA HIS A 180 -7.74 18.82 -7.36
C HIS A 180 -8.43 17.89 -8.38
N TRP A 181 -9.60 17.31 -8.04
CA TRP A 181 -10.32 16.44 -8.95
C TRP A 181 -10.87 17.18 -10.17
N ILE A 182 -11.32 18.43 -9.99
CA ILE A 182 -11.77 19.26 -11.12
C ILE A 182 -10.62 19.47 -12.10
N GLU A 183 -9.43 19.82 -11.62
CA GLU A 183 -8.24 20.04 -12.44
C GLU A 183 -7.77 18.73 -13.09
N TYR A 184 -7.69 17.67 -12.32
CA TYR A 184 -7.25 16.35 -12.74
C TYR A 184 -8.09 15.80 -13.89
N TYR A 185 -9.42 15.74 -13.74
CA TYR A 185 -10.31 15.22 -14.79
C TYR A 185 -10.41 16.16 -15.99
N LYS A 186 -10.23 17.45 -15.79
CA LYS A 186 -10.10 18.40 -16.90
C LYS A 186 -8.85 18.13 -17.76
N GLU A 187 -7.72 17.81 -17.13
CA GLU A 187 -6.48 17.44 -17.86
C GLU A 187 -6.65 16.11 -18.62
N LEU A 188 -7.37 15.16 -18.06
CA LEU A 188 -7.71 13.90 -18.72
C LEU A 188 -8.78 14.04 -19.81
N ASN A 189 -9.43 15.22 -19.93
CA ASN A 189 -10.58 15.45 -20.80
C ASN A 189 -11.71 14.42 -20.55
N HIS A 190 -11.96 14.13 -19.28
CA HIS A 190 -12.97 13.18 -18.81
C HIS A 190 -13.87 13.83 -17.76
N GLU A 191 -15.11 13.34 -17.61
CA GLU A 191 -16.00 13.77 -16.54
C GLU A 191 -15.61 13.09 -15.21
N ILE A 192 -15.88 13.77 -14.07
CA ILE A 192 -15.66 13.18 -12.75
C ILE A 192 -16.67 12.04 -12.56
N PRO A 193 -16.26 10.80 -12.28
CA PRO A 193 -17.17 9.64 -12.14
C PRO A 193 -17.83 9.60 -10.76
N GLU A 194 -18.48 10.71 -10.37
CA GLU A 194 -19.21 10.83 -9.10
C GLU A 194 -20.38 9.85 -9.05
N GLY A 195 -20.38 8.99 -8.04
CA GLY A 195 -21.44 7.98 -7.84
C GLY A 195 -21.21 6.66 -8.59
N GLU A 196 -20.20 6.57 -9.46
CA GLU A 196 -19.84 5.29 -10.07
C GLU A 196 -19.28 4.32 -9.02
N LEU A 197 -19.46 3.02 -9.28
CA LEU A 197 -19.00 2.00 -8.34
C LEU A 197 -17.47 1.87 -8.37
N GLY A 198 -16.89 1.80 -7.20
CA GLY A 198 -15.46 1.58 -7.04
C GLY A 198 -15.09 1.26 -5.59
N LEU A 199 -13.82 1.24 -5.30
CA LEU A 199 -13.32 1.03 -3.94
C LEU A 199 -12.00 1.78 -3.74
N ASN A 200 -11.66 2.03 -2.48
CA ASN A 200 -10.39 2.65 -2.13
C ASN A 200 -9.74 1.96 -0.93
N PRO A 201 -8.45 2.19 -0.67
CA PRO A 201 -7.72 1.54 0.42
C PRO A 201 -8.37 1.71 1.79
N GLY A 202 -8.93 2.90 2.08
CA GLY A 202 -9.64 3.17 3.32
C GLY A 202 -10.85 2.28 3.50
N GLY A 203 -11.74 2.21 2.51
CA GLY A 203 -12.92 1.34 2.52
C GLY A 203 -12.53 -0.13 2.61
N MET A 204 -11.57 -0.57 1.80
CA MET A 204 -11.08 -1.94 1.77
C MET A 204 -10.52 -2.38 3.13
N SER A 205 -9.79 -1.51 3.84
CA SER A 205 -9.22 -1.82 5.17
C SER A 205 -10.28 -2.11 6.25
N ARG A 206 -11.53 -1.76 5.99
CA ARG A 206 -12.69 -2.02 6.87
C ARG A 206 -13.56 -3.18 6.42
N SER A 207 -13.17 -3.89 5.36
CA SER A 207 -13.91 -5.07 4.90
C SER A 207 -14.12 -6.08 6.02
N GLU A 208 -15.34 -6.62 6.11
CA GLU A 208 -15.66 -7.68 7.06
C GLU A 208 -14.87 -8.98 6.79
N GLY A 209 -14.39 -9.18 5.57
CA GLY A 209 -13.54 -10.32 5.20
C GLY A 209 -12.09 -10.25 5.69
N LEU A 210 -11.67 -9.09 6.27
CA LEU A 210 -10.29 -8.85 6.73
C LEU A 210 -10.17 -8.74 8.25
N ASN A 211 -8.97 -9.06 8.74
CA ASN A 211 -8.48 -8.64 10.04
C ASN A 211 -7.23 -7.77 9.85
N ILE A 212 -7.16 -6.62 10.51
CA ILE A 212 -5.90 -5.88 10.62
C ILE A 212 -5.05 -6.58 11.67
N ILE A 213 -3.89 -7.07 11.27
CA ILE A 213 -3.06 -8.01 12.04
C ILE A 213 -1.71 -7.43 12.45
N TYR A 214 -1.27 -6.35 11.77
CA TYR A 214 -0.01 -5.70 12.07
C TYR A 214 -0.04 -4.22 11.66
N MET A 215 0.82 -3.43 12.28
CA MET A 215 1.03 -2.02 11.95
C MET A 215 2.53 -1.73 12.05
N PHE A 216 3.13 -1.16 11.01
CA PHE A 216 4.52 -0.69 11.03
C PHE A 216 4.64 0.60 11.83
N GLU A 217 4.29 1.72 11.24
CA GLU A 217 4.06 2.97 11.93
C GLU A 217 2.59 3.35 11.84
N LYS A 218 2.17 4.16 12.77
CA LYS A 218 0.78 4.56 12.93
C LYS A 218 0.38 5.52 11.80
N PRO A 219 -0.62 5.16 10.96
CA PRO A 219 -1.17 6.09 9.98
C PRO A 219 -1.79 7.33 10.63
N SER A 220 -1.83 8.43 9.89
CA SER A 220 -2.52 9.65 10.28
C SER A 220 -4.01 9.34 10.53
N GLY A 221 -4.65 10.06 11.41
CA GLY A 221 -6.07 9.85 11.75
C GLY A 221 -6.40 8.61 12.60
N TYR A 222 -5.49 7.63 12.73
CA TYR A 222 -5.76 6.38 13.46
C TYR A 222 -6.07 6.62 14.94
N ILE A 223 -7.20 6.09 15.39
CA ILE A 223 -7.70 6.17 16.79
C ILE A 223 -7.36 4.86 17.51
N ASN A 224 -6.75 4.94 18.70
CA ASN A 224 -6.33 3.75 19.49
C ASN A 224 -7.53 2.97 20.06
#